data_61537825f6d2cc88ffc53a3654fd3c3e
#
_entry.id   61537825f6d2cc88ffc53a3654fd3c3e
#
_cell.length_a   1.000
_cell.length_b   1.000
_cell.length_c   1.000
_cell.angle_alpha   90.00
_cell.angle_beta   90.00
_cell.angle_gamma   90.00
#
_symmetry.space_group_name_H-M   'P 1'
#
loop_
_entity.id
_entity.type
_entity.pdbx_description
1 polymer ?
#
loop_
_entity_poly.entity_id
_entity_poly.type
_entity_poly.pdbx_seq_one_letter_code
_entity_poly.pdbx_strand_id
1 'polypeptide(L)'
;EAFRRWIHDDEIMGIHHSGVGWEYWYDTIDDVLEGNAAGYTGSSGDQGDLDFDIVSAAIQPGWEGYGDPAPVGEARYGVIPANISEEKREAAYRWLTFFSSPEKTAEWNMRTGYLAVRDSAQEIPEFAEFLEENPQARVPLEQLEVASPYFIDPTGGDIEQALDDAADAVQIENVPAAEALEEAKERAQRALDRLN
;
A
#
# COMPACT_ATOMS: atom_id res chain seq x y z
N GLU A 1 -17.33 -4.09 -9.71
CA GLU A 1 -18.79 -3.98 -9.54
C GLU A 1 -19.21 -4.07 -8.05
N ALA A 2 -18.52 -4.89 -7.21
CA ALA A 2 -18.85 -4.96 -5.78
C ALA A 2 -18.64 -3.60 -5.10
N PHE A 3 -17.51 -2.94 -5.32
CA PHE A 3 -17.27 -1.58 -4.77
C PHE A 3 -18.34 -0.58 -5.23
N ARG A 4 -18.68 -0.55 -6.54
CA ARG A 4 -19.75 0.32 -7.03
C ARG A 4 -21.04 0.11 -6.26
N ARG A 5 -21.46 -1.16 -6.12
CA ARG A 5 -22.67 -1.50 -5.40
C ARG A 5 -22.61 -1.09 -3.92
N TRP A 6 -21.49 -1.35 -3.25
CA TRP A 6 -21.33 -1.02 -1.82
C TRP A 6 -21.35 0.48 -1.56
N ILE A 7 -20.82 1.27 -2.52
CA ILE A 7 -20.79 2.74 -2.40
C ILE A 7 -22.14 3.35 -2.78
N HIS A 8 -22.71 2.96 -3.94
CA HIS A 8 -23.82 3.68 -4.54
C HIS A 8 -25.19 3.03 -4.34
N ASP A 9 -25.25 1.70 -4.16
CA ASP A 9 -26.52 0.97 -4.06
C ASP A 9 -26.80 0.55 -2.61
N ASP A 10 -25.81 -0.05 -1.94
CA ASP A 10 -25.94 -0.56 -0.56
C ASP A 10 -25.58 0.50 0.50
N GLU A 11 -24.85 1.54 0.12
CA GLU A 11 -24.38 2.67 0.97
C GLU A 11 -23.67 2.20 2.26
N ILE A 12 -22.89 1.10 2.15
CA ILE A 12 -22.12 0.51 3.26
C ILE A 12 -20.62 0.80 3.19
N MET A 13 -20.17 1.47 2.14
CA MET A 13 -18.78 1.86 1.93
C MET A 13 -18.73 3.33 1.50
N GLY A 14 -17.83 4.10 2.09
CA GLY A 14 -17.47 5.44 1.66
C GLY A 14 -16.06 5.48 1.06
N ILE A 15 -15.77 6.53 0.32
CA ILE A 15 -14.44 6.88 -0.14
C ILE A 15 -14.21 8.38 0.05
N HIS A 16 -13.03 8.74 0.50
CA HIS A 16 -12.54 10.11 0.45
C HIS A 16 -11.71 10.27 -0.81
N HIS A 17 -12.04 11.21 -1.68
CA HIS A 17 -11.41 11.41 -2.98
C HIS A 17 -11.08 12.86 -3.30
N SER A 18 -11.28 13.76 -2.33
CA SER A 18 -11.03 15.20 -2.48
C SER A 18 -10.22 15.71 -1.30
N GLY A 19 -9.49 16.78 -1.51
CA GLY A 19 -8.60 17.37 -0.51
C GLY A 19 -7.27 17.78 -1.12
N VAL A 20 -6.38 18.35 -0.30
CA VAL A 20 -5.04 18.77 -0.69
C VAL A 20 -4.00 17.80 -0.13
N GLY A 21 -3.16 17.24 -0.99
CA GLY A 21 -2.11 16.33 -0.57
C GLY A 21 -2.66 15.00 -0.06
N TRP A 22 -2.44 14.69 1.21
CA TRP A 22 -2.84 13.44 1.85
C TRP A 22 -4.07 13.58 2.75
N GLU A 23 -4.83 14.67 2.67
CA GLU A 23 -6.02 14.90 3.52
C GLU A 23 -7.01 13.73 3.44
N TYR A 24 -7.36 13.28 2.23
CA TYR A 24 -8.28 12.16 2.04
C TYR A 24 -7.83 10.85 2.70
N TRP A 25 -6.50 10.66 2.84
CA TRP A 25 -5.94 9.50 3.51
C TRP A 25 -6.17 9.56 5.02
N TYR A 26 -5.87 10.70 5.63
CA TYR A 26 -6.09 10.92 7.05
C TYR A 26 -7.56 10.97 7.42
N ASP A 27 -8.44 11.53 6.57
CA ASP A 27 -9.89 11.48 6.75
C ASP A 27 -10.41 10.03 6.83
N THR A 28 -9.83 9.11 6.07
CA THR A 28 -10.18 7.68 6.13
C THR A 28 -9.76 7.04 7.46
N ILE A 29 -8.59 7.39 7.98
CA ILE A 29 -8.10 6.93 9.29
C ILE A 29 -8.99 7.50 10.40
N ASP A 30 -9.28 8.79 10.35
CA ASP A 30 -10.10 9.49 11.33
C ASP A 30 -11.52 8.90 11.40
N ASP A 31 -12.14 8.55 10.28
CA ASP A 31 -13.45 7.89 10.27
C ASP A 31 -13.48 6.61 11.11
N VAL A 32 -12.42 5.83 11.10
CA VAL A 32 -12.32 4.61 11.91
C VAL A 32 -12.05 4.94 13.38
N LEU A 33 -11.15 5.88 13.65
CA LEU A 33 -10.80 6.28 15.02
C LEU A 33 -11.98 6.98 15.72
N GLU A 34 -12.79 7.72 14.99
CA GLU A 34 -13.99 8.39 15.51
C GLU A 34 -15.22 7.47 15.58
N GLY A 35 -15.13 6.25 15.02
CA GLY A 35 -16.23 5.28 15.01
C GLY A 35 -17.28 5.55 13.93
N ASN A 36 -16.98 6.37 12.92
CA ASN A 36 -17.81 6.62 11.75
C ASN A 36 -17.76 5.45 10.77
N ALA A 37 -16.63 4.72 10.72
CA ALA A 37 -16.46 3.51 9.93
C ALA A 37 -16.00 2.33 10.81
N ALA A 38 -16.42 1.11 10.44
CA ALA A 38 -16.06 -0.11 11.14
C ALA A 38 -14.64 -0.60 10.80
N GLY A 39 -14.04 -0.10 9.72
CA GLY A 39 -12.71 -0.46 9.26
C GLY A 39 -12.44 0.07 7.86
N TYR A 40 -11.20 -0.02 7.44
CA TYR A 40 -10.74 0.38 6.11
C TYR A 40 -9.62 -0.55 5.60
N THR A 41 -9.26 -0.44 4.34
CA THR A 41 -8.06 -1.06 3.79
C THR A 41 -7.01 0.03 3.56
N GLY A 42 -5.80 -0.18 4.04
CA GLY A 42 -4.74 0.81 4.00
C GLY A 42 -3.35 0.22 3.93
N SER A 43 -2.36 1.05 4.18
CA SER A 43 -0.95 0.68 4.20
C SER A 43 -0.51 0.17 5.58
N SER A 44 0.51 -0.69 5.62
CA SER A 44 1.18 -1.01 6.89
C SER A 44 1.76 0.23 7.59
N GLY A 45 2.10 1.28 6.84
CA GLY A 45 2.57 2.55 7.37
C GLY A 45 1.54 3.31 8.20
N ASP A 46 0.26 3.02 8.03
CA ASP A 46 -0.81 3.65 8.81
C ASP A 46 -0.79 3.23 10.29
N GLN A 47 -0.11 2.13 10.61
CA GLN A 47 0.00 1.64 12.00
C GLN A 47 0.64 2.66 12.94
N GLY A 48 1.45 3.59 12.41
CA GLY A 48 2.01 4.69 13.19
C GLY A 48 0.99 5.76 13.61
N ASP A 49 -0.15 5.82 12.93
CA ASP A 49 -1.22 6.81 13.12
C ASP A 49 -2.47 6.21 13.78
N LEU A 50 -2.51 4.87 13.96
CA LEU A 50 -3.65 4.16 14.54
C LEU A 50 -3.55 4.01 16.05
N ASP A 51 -4.69 4.07 16.73
CA ASP A 51 -4.85 3.75 18.14
C ASP A 51 -5.33 2.29 18.31
N PHE A 52 -4.43 1.40 18.64
CA PHE A 52 -4.72 -0.03 18.79
C PHE A 52 -5.48 -0.41 20.09
N ASP A 53 -5.81 0.55 20.93
CA ASP A 53 -6.82 0.36 21.98
C ASP A 53 -8.25 0.40 21.40
N ILE A 54 -8.42 1.00 20.22
CA ILE A 54 -9.72 1.17 19.53
C ILE A 54 -9.87 0.20 18.36
N VAL A 55 -8.80 0.01 17.57
CA VAL A 55 -8.81 -0.77 16.32
C VAL A 55 -7.89 -1.99 16.39
N SER A 56 -8.02 -2.89 15.45
CA SER A 56 -7.08 -3.99 15.24
C SER A 56 -6.73 -4.15 13.76
N ALA A 57 -5.55 -4.73 13.48
CA ALA A 57 -5.15 -5.07 12.12
C ALA A 57 -5.51 -6.53 11.79
N ALA A 58 -5.84 -6.79 10.53
CA ALA A 58 -6.06 -8.11 9.99
C ALA A 58 -5.48 -8.21 8.57
N ILE A 59 -5.14 -9.41 8.15
CA ILE A 59 -4.75 -9.67 6.76
C ILE A 59 -5.89 -9.27 5.83
N GLN A 60 -5.57 -8.60 4.71
CA GLN A 60 -6.56 -8.22 3.70
C GLN A 60 -7.32 -9.46 3.23
N PRO A 61 -8.66 -9.46 3.27
CA PRO A 61 -9.45 -10.60 2.84
C PRO A 61 -9.38 -10.81 1.33
N GLY A 62 -9.44 -12.07 0.91
CA GLY A 62 -9.64 -12.45 -0.50
C GLY A 62 -11.11 -12.41 -0.89
N TRP A 63 -11.37 -12.58 -2.19
CA TRP A 63 -12.72 -12.70 -2.74
C TRP A 63 -13.15 -14.16 -2.83
N GLU A 64 -14.34 -14.47 -2.34
CA GLU A 64 -14.89 -15.80 -2.46
C GLU A 64 -14.92 -16.27 -3.92
N GLY A 65 -14.35 -17.46 -4.20
CA GLY A 65 -14.27 -18.02 -5.55
C GLY A 65 -13.09 -17.53 -6.41
N TYR A 66 -12.25 -16.63 -5.89
CA TYR A 66 -11.08 -16.09 -6.62
C TYR A 66 -9.73 -16.51 -6.03
N GLY A 67 -9.72 -17.42 -5.07
CA GLY A 67 -8.52 -17.93 -4.41
C GLY A 67 -8.19 -17.22 -3.10
N ASP A 68 -7.00 -17.52 -2.59
CA ASP A 68 -6.49 -16.92 -1.35
C ASP A 68 -6.20 -15.42 -1.51
N PRO A 69 -6.21 -14.65 -0.42
CA PRO A 69 -5.81 -13.23 -0.47
C PRO A 69 -4.40 -13.09 -1.04
N ALA A 70 -4.22 -12.12 -1.93
CA ALA A 70 -2.94 -11.81 -2.54
C ALA A 70 -2.74 -10.28 -2.56
N PRO A 71 -2.60 -9.65 -1.38
CA PRO A 71 -2.38 -8.20 -1.29
C PRO A 71 -1.11 -7.79 -2.01
N VAL A 72 -1.09 -6.57 -2.51
CA VAL A 72 0.09 -6.05 -3.24
C VAL A 72 1.21 -5.74 -2.26
N GLY A 73 2.39 -6.33 -2.52
CA GLY A 73 3.64 -5.97 -1.85
C GLY A 73 4.34 -4.85 -2.63
N GLU A 74 4.47 -3.68 -2.03
CA GLU A 74 5.17 -2.54 -2.59
C GLU A 74 6.42 -2.21 -1.77
N ALA A 75 7.49 -1.75 -2.44
CA ALA A 75 8.70 -1.30 -1.78
C ALA A 75 9.23 0.00 -2.39
N ARG A 76 9.84 0.84 -1.57
CA ARG A 76 10.60 2.01 -2.00
C ARG A 76 12.09 1.67 -2.03
N TYR A 77 12.78 2.13 -3.06
CA TYR A 77 14.21 1.82 -3.27
C TYR A 77 15.06 3.08 -3.18
N GLY A 78 16.14 2.99 -2.43
CA GLY A 78 17.24 3.96 -2.53
C GLY A 78 18.14 3.59 -3.71
N VAL A 79 18.37 4.54 -4.63
CA VAL A 79 19.26 4.34 -5.80
C VAL A 79 20.42 5.31 -5.79
N ILE A 80 21.58 4.85 -6.26
CA ILE A 80 22.77 5.68 -6.43
C ILE A 80 22.98 5.91 -7.92
N PRO A 81 22.86 7.15 -8.43
CA PRO A 81 23.08 7.46 -9.84
C PRO A 81 24.52 7.06 -10.28
N ALA A 82 24.65 6.52 -11.51
CA ALA A 82 25.94 6.07 -12.03
C ALA A 82 26.92 7.22 -12.33
N ASN A 83 26.41 8.39 -12.65
CA ASN A 83 27.17 9.56 -13.14
C ASN A 83 27.49 10.59 -12.05
N ILE A 84 27.83 10.14 -10.84
CA ILE A 84 28.26 10.98 -9.72
C ILE A 84 29.73 10.71 -9.37
N SER A 85 30.36 11.63 -8.61
CA SER A 85 31.74 11.44 -8.15
C SER A 85 31.85 10.23 -7.21
N GLU A 86 33.05 9.64 -7.15
CA GLU A 86 33.36 8.52 -6.25
C GLU A 86 33.05 8.88 -4.79
N GLU A 87 33.43 10.08 -4.35
CA GLU A 87 33.17 10.57 -3.00
C GLU A 87 31.66 10.58 -2.68
N LYS A 88 30.84 11.09 -3.62
CA LYS A 88 29.38 11.10 -3.46
C LYS A 88 28.78 9.70 -3.46
N ARG A 89 29.32 8.82 -4.28
CA ARG A 89 28.90 7.40 -4.34
C ARG A 89 29.17 6.72 -3.02
N GLU A 90 30.37 6.88 -2.48
CA GLU A 90 30.77 6.32 -1.20
C GLU A 90 29.87 6.84 -0.06
N ALA A 91 29.62 8.14 -0.02
CA ALA A 91 28.74 8.75 0.99
C ALA A 91 27.30 8.22 0.89
N ALA A 92 26.76 8.12 -0.32
CA ALA A 92 25.41 7.57 -0.54
C ALA A 92 25.33 6.10 -0.16
N TYR A 93 26.36 5.31 -0.49
CA TYR A 93 26.43 3.89 -0.10
C TYR A 93 26.47 3.72 1.42
N ARG A 94 27.27 4.51 2.13
CA ARG A 94 27.33 4.49 3.59
C ARG A 94 25.99 4.84 4.22
N TRP A 95 25.31 5.87 3.67
CA TRP A 95 23.99 6.27 4.16
C TRP A 95 22.95 5.17 3.95
N LEU A 96 22.88 4.58 2.76
CA LEU A 96 21.94 3.50 2.47
C LEU A 96 22.22 2.26 3.34
N THR A 97 23.50 1.90 3.53
CA THR A 97 23.89 0.79 4.40
C THR A 97 23.50 1.04 5.86
N PHE A 98 23.71 2.26 6.34
CA PHE A 98 23.29 2.65 7.69
C PHE A 98 21.76 2.59 7.85
N PHE A 99 21.03 3.20 6.92
CA PHE A 99 19.57 3.27 6.98
C PHE A 99 18.92 1.89 6.86
N SER A 100 19.50 1.00 6.05
CA SER A 100 19.01 -0.38 5.88
C SER A 100 19.67 -1.39 6.82
N SER A 101 20.34 -0.95 7.90
CA SER A 101 20.85 -1.89 8.92
C SER A 101 19.69 -2.52 9.72
N PRO A 102 19.88 -3.71 10.31
CA PRO A 102 18.84 -4.36 11.11
C PRO A 102 18.27 -3.45 12.20
N GLU A 103 19.15 -2.75 12.94
CA GLU A 103 18.77 -1.84 14.03
C GLU A 103 17.93 -0.67 13.52
N LYS A 104 18.32 -0.07 12.37
CA LYS A 104 17.60 1.10 11.85
C LYS A 104 16.29 0.73 11.18
N THR A 105 16.20 -0.42 10.53
CA THR A 105 14.93 -0.88 9.97
C THR A 105 13.96 -1.38 11.05
N ALA A 106 14.46 -1.94 12.15
CA ALA A 106 13.66 -2.24 13.33
C ALA A 106 13.10 -0.96 13.97
N GLU A 107 13.97 0.04 14.23
CA GLU A 107 13.54 1.34 14.75
C GLU A 107 12.52 2.03 13.84
N TRP A 108 12.71 1.95 12.52
CA TRP A 108 11.79 2.50 11.54
C TRP A 108 10.41 1.84 11.60
N ASN A 109 10.37 0.48 11.66
CA ASN A 109 9.11 -0.23 11.81
C ASN A 109 8.36 0.17 13.09
N MET A 110 9.03 0.13 14.24
CA MET A 110 8.42 0.47 15.53
C MET A 110 7.82 1.89 15.58
N ARG A 111 8.38 2.82 14.79
CA ARG A 111 7.93 4.22 14.76
C ARG A 111 6.86 4.53 13.72
N THR A 112 6.80 3.75 12.65
CA THR A 112 6.00 4.10 11.46
C THR A 112 5.06 3.00 11.00
N GLY A 113 5.25 1.76 11.47
CA GLY A 113 4.53 0.59 10.97
C GLY A 113 5.05 0.04 9.64
N TYR A 114 5.90 0.78 8.90
CA TYR A 114 6.50 0.25 7.67
C TYR A 114 7.42 -0.94 7.97
N LEU A 115 7.33 -1.98 7.14
CA LEU A 115 8.05 -3.23 7.36
C LEU A 115 9.57 -3.05 7.39
N ALA A 116 10.22 -3.73 8.34
CA ALA A 116 11.66 -3.83 8.36
C ALA A 116 12.15 -4.61 7.13
N VAL A 117 13.09 -4.03 6.38
CA VAL A 117 13.58 -4.59 5.11
C VAL A 117 14.66 -5.68 5.29
N ARG A 118 14.85 -6.16 6.52
CA ARG A 118 15.80 -7.23 6.85
C ARG A 118 15.18 -8.21 7.83
N ASP A 119 15.25 -9.50 7.52
CA ASP A 119 14.80 -10.56 8.42
C ASP A 119 15.53 -10.52 9.77
N SER A 120 16.84 -10.21 9.73
CA SER A 120 17.67 -10.07 10.93
C SER A 120 17.25 -8.91 11.87
N ALA A 121 16.37 -8.02 11.43
CA ALA A 121 15.78 -7.03 12.32
C ALA A 121 14.93 -7.68 13.43
N GLN A 122 14.30 -8.82 13.15
CA GLN A 122 13.49 -9.56 14.14
C GLN A 122 14.34 -10.19 15.25
N GLU A 123 15.67 -10.27 15.06
CA GLU A 123 16.62 -10.74 16.08
C GLU A 123 17.05 -9.62 17.04
N ILE A 124 16.67 -8.36 16.76
CA ILE A 124 16.94 -7.22 17.65
C ILE A 124 16.03 -7.35 18.88
N PRO A 125 16.58 -7.41 20.10
CA PRO A 125 15.79 -7.69 21.30
C PRO A 125 14.62 -6.72 21.51
N GLU A 126 14.86 -5.43 21.34
CA GLU A 126 13.86 -4.39 21.50
C GLU A 126 12.72 -4.51 20.46
N PHE A 127 13.03 -4.95 19.25
CA PHE A 127 12.03 -5.18 18.22
C PHE A 127 11.26 -6.47 18.44
N ALA A 128 11.92 -7.53 18.93
CA ALA A 128 11.26 -8.77 19.28
C ALA A 128 10.26 -8.55 20.43
N GLU A 129 10.65 -7.80 21.46
CA GLU A 129 9.77 -7.41 22.57
C GLU A 129 8.59 -6.56 22.08
N PHE A 130 8.85 -5.56 21.23
CA PHE A 130 7.80 -4.74 20.61
C PHE A 130 6.77 -5.58 19.87
N LEU A 131 7.20 -6.57 19.07
CA LEU A 131 6.31 -7.46 18.32
C LEU A 131 5.52 -8.42 19.24
N GLU A 132 6.02 -8.74 20.44
CA GLU A 132 5.28 -9.51 21.43
C GLU A 132 4.21 -8.68 22.14
N GLU A 133 4.52 -7.42 22.45
CA GLU A 133 3.59 -6.49 23.09
C GLU A 133 2.54 -5.93 22.10
N ASN A 134 2.86 -5.89 20.81
CA ASN A 134 2.03 -5.32 19.74
C ASN A 134 1.73 -6.37 18.65
N PRO A 135 0.83 -7.33 18.90
CA PRO A 135 0.57 -8.42 17.96
C PRO A 135 0.07 -7.95 16.60
N GLN A 136 -0.62 -6.80 16.53
CA GLN A 136 -1.05 -6.17 15.26
C GLN A 136 0.14 -5.79 14.36
N ALA A 137 1.30 -5.49 14.92
CA ALA A 137 2.51 -5.19 14.15
C ALA A 137 3.09 -6.41 13.41
N ARG A 138 2.64 -7.63 13.75
CA ARG A 138 2.99 -8.86 13.02
C ARG A 138 2.16 -9.07 11.76
N VAL A 139 0.94 -8.54 11.72
CA VAL A 139 0.01 -8.75 10.61
C VAL A 139 0.61 -8.41 9.25
N PRO A 140 1.29 -7.26 9.04
CA PRO A 140 1.96 -6.98 7.77
C PRO A 140 3.09 -7.95 7.43
N LEU A 141 3.80 -8.50 8.41
CA LEU A 141 4.84 -9.51 8.19
C LEU A 141 4.22 -10.82 7.70
N GLU A 142 3.14 -11.25 8.33
CA GLU A 142 2.38 -12.44 7.93
C GLU A 142 1.76 -12.26 6.54
N GLN A 143 1.27 -11.07 6.24
CA GLN A 143 0.68 -10.75 4.93
C GLN A 143 1.71 -10.81 3.79
N LEU A 144 3.01 -10.54 4.06
CA LEU A 144 4.05 -10.68 3.05
C LEU A 144 4.20 -12.10 2.49
N GLU A 145 3.88 -13.12 3.28
CA GLU A 145 3.97 -14.52 2.85
C GLU A 145 3.00 -14.84 1.70
N VAL A 146 1.91 -14.08 1.60
CA VAL A 146 0.86 -14.24 0.58
C VAL A 146 0.81 -13.04 -0.38
N ALA A 147 1.72 -12.09 -0.27
CA ALA A 147 1.73 -10.88 -1.09
C ALA A 147 2.03 -11.18 -2.56
N SER A 148 1.33 -10.49 -3.45
CA SER A 148 1.64 -10.46 -4.88
C SER A 148 2.60 -9.32 -5.20
N PRO A 149 3.47 -9.46 -6.22
CA PRO A 149 4.32 -8.37 -6.65
C PRO A 149 3.49 -7.22 -7.23
N TYR A 150 4.02 -6.01 -7.05
CA TYR A 150 3.46 -4.83 -7.73
C TYR A 150 3.53 -4.99 -9.25
N PHE A 151 2.48 -4.56 -9.94
CA PHE A 151 2.46 -4.55 -11.41
C PHE A 151 3.51 -3.58 -11.96
N ILE A 152 4.34 -4.05 -12.86
CA ILE A 152 5.32 -3.19 -13.54
C ILE A 152 4.76 -2.82 -14.92
N ASP A 153 4.33 -1.57 -15.06
CA ASP A 153 3.78 -1.07 -16.32
C ASP A 153 4.87 -0.87 -17.38
N PRO A 154 4.87 -1.66 -18.46
CA PRO A 154 5.86 -1.53 -19.54
C PRO A 154 5.68 -0.26 -20.36
N THR A 155 4.55 0.44 -20.23
CA THR A 155 4.23 1.64 -21.01
C THR A 155 4.67 2.93 -20.32
N GLY A 156 5.22 2.83 -19.10
CA GLY A 156 5.67 3.98 -18.32
C GLY A 156 4.55 4.70 -17.57
N GLY A 157 3.45 3.99 -17.26
CA GLY A 157 2.35 4.48 -16.45
C GLY A 157 1.02 4.64 -17.19
N ASP A 158 0.98 4.47 -18.52
CA ASP A 158 -0.26 4.65 -19.31
C ASP A 158 -1.32 3.58 -18.96
N ILE A 159 -0.90 2.35 -18.65
CA ILE A 159 -1.81 1.27 -18.26
C ILE A 159 -2.31 1.50 -16.82
N GLU A 160 -1.41 1.83 -15.90
CA GLU A 160 -1.78 2.18 -14.52
C GLU A 160 -2.79 3.31 -14.51
N GLN A 161 -2.53 4.41 -15.22
CA GLN A 161 -3.44 5.54 -15.30
C GLN A 161 -4.81 5.15 -15.90
N ALA A 162 -4.85 4.25 -16.86
CA ALA A 162 -6.11 3.78 -17.42
C ALA A 162 -6.94 2.97 -16.39
N LEU A 163 -6.26 2.21 -15.53
CA LEU A 163 -6.93 1.44 -14.47
C LEU A 163 -7.38 2.35 -13.32
N ASP A 164 -6.59 3.35 -12.96
CA ASP A 164 -6.94 4.34 -11.94
C ASP A 164 -8.17 5.15 -12.38
N ASP A 165 -8.18 5.65 -13.62
CA ASP A 165 -9.33 6.37 -14.17
C ASP A 165 -10.60 5.50 -14.21
N ALA A 166 -10.46 4.18 -14.48
CA ALA A 166 -11.58 3.26 -14.44
C ALA A 166 -12.08 3.01 -12.99
N ALA A 167 -11.17 2.97 -12.02
CA ALA A 167 -11.53 2.87 -10.61
C ALA A 167 -12.30 4.12 -10.16
N ASP A 168 -11.83 5.31 -10.52
CA ASP A 168 -12.49 6.58 -10.24
C ASP A 168 -13.88 6.66 -10.87
N ALA A 169 -14.01 6.30 -12.14
CA ALA A 169 -15.30 6.27 -12.84
C ALA A 169 -16.31 5.36 -12.14
N VAL A 170 -15.85 4.20 -11.63
CA VAL A 170 -16.71 3.25 -10.90
C VAL A 170 -17.07 3.75 -9.51
N GLN A 171 -16.09 4.27 -8.77
CA GLN A 171 -16.24 4.60 -7.35
C GLN A 171 -16.82 6.00 -7.13
N ILE A 172 -16.46 6.97 -7.98
CA ILE A 172 -16.87 8.38 -7.82
C ILE A 172 -18.07 8.69 -8.71
N GLU A 173 -18.03 8.27 -9.99
CA GLU A 173 -19.02 8.66 -11.00
C GLU A 173 -20.16 7.65 -11.18
N ASN A 174 -20.12 6.53 -10.45
CA ASN A 174 -21.12 5.45 -10.51
C ASN A 174 -21.24 4.78 -11.90
N VAL A 175 -20.16 4.80 -12.69
CA VAL A 175 -20.13 4.11 -13.99
C VAL A 175 -20.13 2.58 -13.78
N PRO A 176 -20.89 1.80 -14.57
CA PRO A 176 -20.83 0.34 -14.49
C PRO A 176 -19.39 -0.18 -14.72
N ALA A 177 -18.90 -1.07 -13.85
CA ALA A 177 -17.51 -1.53 -13.91
C ALA A 177 -17.12 -2.17 -15.24
N ALA A 178 -18.06 -2.83 -15.93
CA ALA A 178 -17.81 -3.43 -17.23
C ALA A 178 -17.53 -2.35 -18.32
N GLU A 179 -18.20 -1.23 -18.25
CA GLU A 179 -18.02 -0.10 -19.17
C GLU A 179 -16.67 0.58 -18.93
N ALA A 180 -16.39 0.94 -17.66
CA ALA A 180 -15.13 1.57 -17.30
C ALA A 180 -13.90 0.70 -17.63
N LEU A 181 -13.98 -0.61 -17.38
CA LEU A 181 -12.90 -1.54 -17.68
C LEU A 181 -12.73 -1.80 -19.19
N GLU A 182 -13.76 -1.74 -20.01
CA GLU A 182 -13.60 -1.86 -21.47
C GLU A 182 -12.89 -0.63 -22.03
N GLU A 183 -13.21 0.57 -21.55
CA GLU A 183 -12.47 1.79 -21.92
C GLU A 183 -11.00 1.72 -21.49
N ALA A 184 -10.73 1.32 -20.24
CA ALA A 184 -9.38 1.13 -19.74
C ALA A 184 -8.58 0.12 -20.58
N LYS A 185 -9.19 -1.01 -20.93
CA LYS A 185 -8.60 -2.04 -21.79
C LYS A 185 -8.22 -1.49 -23.17
N GLU A 186 -9.11 -0.71 -23.80
CA GLU A 186 -8.80 -0.08 -25.08
C GLU A 186 -7.62 0.91 -25.00
N ARG A 187 -7.56 1.70 -23.92
CA ARG A 187 -6.46 2.64 -23.66
C ARG A 187 -5.15 1.89 -23.43
N ALA A 188 -5.17 0.85 -22.59
CA ALA A 188 -4.02 -0.02 -22.32
C ALA A 188 -3.49 -0.68 -23.60
N GLN A 189 -4.40 -1.21 -24.45
CA GLN A 189 -4.00 -1.82 -25.70
C GLN A 189 -3.35 -0.81 -26.65
N ARG A 190 -3.92 0.39 -26.80
CA ARG A 190 -3.29 1.46 -27.59
C ARG A 190 -1.90 1.85 -27.06
N ALA A 191 -1.70 1.83 -25.74
CA ALA A 191 -0.40 2.11 -25.14
C ALA A 191 0.62 1.00 -25.47
N LEU A 192 0.23 -0.26 -25.36
CA LEU A 192 1.07 -1.41 -25.74
C LEU A 192 1.43 -1.41 -27.24
N ASP A 193 0.49 -1.07 -28.11
CA ASP A 193 0.72 -1.03 -29.57
C ASP A 193 1.77 0.03 -29.96
N ARG A 194 1.96 1.07 -29.14
CA ARG A 194 3.02 2.08 -29.34
C ARG A 194 4.43 1.60 -29.00
N LEU A 195 4.57 0.50 -28.27
CA LEU A 195 5.87 -0.08 -27.92
C LEU A 195 6.43 -0.99 -29.03
N ASN A 196 5.62 -1.40 -30.00
CA ASN A 196 5.97 -2.25 -31.14
C ASN A 196 6.19 -1.42 -32.39
#